data_38f7130bbe887660ad4b5bf9002f9bc5
#
_entry.id   38f7130bbe887660ad4b5bf9002f9bc5
#
_cell.length_a   1.000
_cell.length_b   1.000
_cell.length_c   1.000
_cell.angle_alpha   90.00
_cell.angle_beta   90.00
_cell.angle_gamma   90.00
#
_symmetry.space_group_name_H-M   'P 1'
#
loop_
_entity.id
_entity.type
_entity.pdbx_description
1 polymer ?
#
loop_
_entity_poly.entity_id
_entity_poly.type
_entity_poly.pdbx_seq_one_letter_code
_entity_poly.pdbx_strand_id
1 'polypeptide(L)'
;MPAIIVVAVVLLAILAILWLRYVHLRRDHYIREFALPRGLYDRLRKRRPELEVKDCALVARGLRQFFLAYLHSGRRFVSMPSQLADDLWHEFILYTKAYDAFCKQAFGRFLHHTPAVVLGA
;
A
#
# COMPACT_ATOMS: atom_id res chain seq x y z
N MET A 1 -26.45 -13.32 -35.71
CA MET A 1 -25.01 -13.10 -35.61
C MET A 1 -24.66 -11.85 -34.79
N PRO A 2 -25.20 -10.62 -35.09
CA PRO A 2 -24.90 -9.47 -34.26
C PRO A 2 -25.27 -9.66 -32.79
N ALA A 3 -26.37 -10.35 -32.51
CA ALA A 3 -26.81 -10.62 -31.14
C ALA A 3 -25.79 -11.46 -30.35
N ILE A 4 -25.18 -12.45 -31.01
CA ILE A 4 -24.16 -13.32 -30.37
C ILE A 4 -22.92 -12.49 -30.04
N ILE A 5 -22.51 -11.60 -30.96
CA ILE A 5 -21.36 -10.72 -30.74
C ILE A 5 -21.62 -9.79 -29.58
N VAL A 6 -22.81 -9.19 -29.51
CA VAL A 6 -23.21 -8.27 -28.43
C VAL A 6 -23.18 -9.01 -27.10
N VAL A 7 -23.76 -10.21 -27.04
CA VAL A 7 -23.77 -11.02 -25.80
C VAL A 7 -22.35 -11.37 -25.39
N ALA A 8 -21.49 -11.78 -26.34
CA ALA A 8 -20.10 -12.10 -26.03
C ALA A 8 -19.34 -10.89 -25.49
N VAL A 9 -19.52 -9.71 -26.09
CA VAL A 9 -18.87 -8.48 -25.63
C VAL A 9 -19.35 -8.11 -24.22
N VAL A 10 -20.66 -8.21 -23.96
CA VAL A 10 -21.22 -7.93 -22.62
C VAL A 10 -20.67 -8.88 -21.58
N LEU A 11 -20.60 -10.19 -21.89
CA LEU A 11 -20.06 -11.17 -20.96
C LEU A 11 -18.58 -10.92 -20.67
N LEU A 12 -17.79 -10.60 -21.69
CA LEU A 12 -16.37 -10.28 -21.51
C LEU A 12 -16.20 -9.03 -20.65
N ALA A 13 -17.04 -8.00 -20.85
CA ALA A 13 -17.02 -6.78 -20.06
C ALA A 13 -17.33 -7.09 -18.60
N ILE A 14 -18.35 -7.91 -18.34
CA ILE A 14 -18.70 -8.31 -16.97
C ILE A 14 -17.55 -9.07 -16.32
N LEU A 15 -16.94 -10.04 -17.03
CA LEU A 15 -15.82 -10.80 -16.52
C LEU A 15 -14.63 -9.89 -16.22
N ALA A 16 -14.35 -8.92 -17.07
CA ALA A 16 -13.27 -7.95 -16.85
C ALA A 16 -13.53 -7.12 -15.59
N ILE A 17 -14.75 -6.63 -15.40
CA ILE A 17 -15.12 -5.86 -14.22
C ILE A 17 -14.98 -6.71 -12.95
N LEU A 18 -15.47 -7.94 -12.98
CA LEU A 18 -15.37 -8.86 -11.84
C LEU A 18 -13.91 -9.17 -11.51
N TRP A 19 -13.07 -9.36 -12.52
CA TRP A 19 -11.64 -9.60 -12.33
C TRP A 19 -10.95 -8.40 -11.69
N LEU A 20 -11.22 -7.18 -12.18
CA LEU A 20 -10.65 -5.95 -11.64
C LEU A 20 -11.06 -5.75 -10.18
N ARG A 21 -12.34 -6.01 -9.85
CA ARG A 21 -12.81 -5.93 -8.46
C ARG A 21 -12.15 -6.98 -7.59
N TYR A 22 -12.00 -8.19 -8.09
CA TYR A 22 -11.33 -9.26 -7.35
C TYR A 22 -9.88 -8.90 -7.04
N VAL A 23 -9.14 -8.39 -8.03
CA VAL A 23 -7.75 -7.97 -7.84
C VAL A 23 -7.67 -6.83 -6.82
N HIS A 24 -8.57 -5.85 -6.92
CA HIS A 24 -8.61 -4.72 -5.98
C HIS A 24 -8.88 -5.19 -4.55
N LEU A 25 -9.84 -6.07 -4.35
CA LEU A 25 -10.16 -6.62 -3.03
C LEU A 25 -9.00 -7.45 -2.47
N ARG A 26 -8.32 -8.22 -3.31
CA ARG A 26 -7.14 -8.98 -2.89
C ARG A 26 -6.01 -8.05 -2.44
N ARG A 27 -5.80 -6.96 -3.16
CA ARG A 27 -4.77 -5.97 -2.81
C ARG A 27 -5.10 -5.27 -1.50
N ASP A 28 -6.36 -4.89 -1.32
CA ASP A 28 -6.84 -4.29 -0.06
C ASP A 28 -6.57 -5.24 1.12
N HIS A 29 -7.01 -6.49 0.99
CA HIS A 29 -6.79 -7.50 2.02
C HIS A 29 -5.31 -7.72 2.31
N TYR A 30 -4.49 -7.80 1.26
CA TYR A 30 -3.05 -7.99 1.41
C TYR A 30 -2.40 -6.87 2.23
N ILE A 31 -2.76 -5.61 1.96
CA ILE A 31 -2.23 -4.46 2.70
C ILE A 31 -2.61 -4.53 4.19
N ARG A 32 -3.82 -4.99 4.48
CA ARG A 32 -4.27 -5.11 5.87
C ARG A 32 -3.56 -6.22 6.64
N GLU A 33 -3.21 -7.30 5.98
CA GLU A 33 -2.79 -8.55 6.63
C GLU A 33 -1.32 -8.90 6.45
N PHE A 34 -0.58 -8.24 5.54
CA PHE A 34 0.81 -8.63 5.31
C PHE A 34 1.66 -8.43 6.58
N ALA A 35 2.66 -9.31 6.75
CA ALA A 35 3.58 -9.22 7.88
C ALA A 35 4.70 -8.22 7.56
N LEU A 36 4.89 -7.24 8.45
CA LEU A 36 6.03 -6.32 8.35
C LEU A 36 7.33 -7.07 8.63
N PRO A 37 8.47 -6.64 8.03
CA PRO A 37 9.74 -7.30 8.24
C PRO A 37 10.13 -7.34 9.73
N ARG A 38 10.83 -8.41 10.12
CA ARG A 38 11.39 -8.52 11.48
C ARG A 38 12.37 -7.39 11.71
N GLY A 39 12.33 -6.85 12.92
CA GLY A 39 13.25 -5.77 13.32
C GLY A 39 12.81 -4.38 12.87
N LEU A 40 11.71 -4.25 12.12
CA LEU A 40 11.26 -2.95 11.65
C LEU A 40 10.90 -2.01 12.80
N TYR A 41 10.19 -2.52 13.82
CA TYR A 41 9.86 -1.72 15.00
C TYR A 41 11.10 -1.31 15.79
N ASP A 42 12.10 -2.18 15.87
CA ASP A 42 13.37 -1.85 16.53
C ASP A 42 14.08 -0.72 15.81
N ARG A 43 14.04 -0.71 14.47
CA ARG A 43 14.65 0.35 13.69
C ARG A 43 13.91 1.68 13.90
N LEU A 44 12.58 1.65 13.98
CA LEU A 44 11.82 2.86 14.28
C LEU A 44 12.15 3.38 15.68
N ARG A 45 12.25 2.49 16.65
CA ARG A 45 12.57 2.85 18.05
C ARG A 45 13.99 3.40 18.21
N LYS A 46 14.91 3.01 17.36
CA LYS A 46 16.25 3.64 17.35
C LYS A 46 16.17 5.11 16.95
N ARG A 47 15.26 5.46 16.04
CA ARG A 47 15.04 6.86 15.66
C ARG A 47 14.19 7.60 16.68
N ARG A 48 13.29 6.90 17.34
CA ARG A 48 12.31 7.44 18.29
C ARG A 48 12.33 6.61 19.59
N PRO A 49 13.33 6.79 20.44
CA PRO A 49 13.48 5.95 21.64
C PRO A 49 12.32 6.03 22.63
N GLU A 50 11.53 7.10 22.58
CA GLU A 50 10.36 7.29 23.43
C GLU A 50 9.20 6.34 23.08
N LEU A 51 9.22 5.70 21.90
CA LEU A 51 8.15 4.80 21.49
C LEU A 51 8.27 3.44 22.14
N GLU A 52 7.17 2.92 22.63
CA GLU A 52 7.04 1.53 23.05
C GLU A 52 6.54 0.65 21.89
N VAL A 53 6.56 -0.67 22.06
CA VAL A 53 6.12 -1.61 21.03
C VAL A 53 4.65 -1.36 20.64
N LYS A 54 3.79 -1.07 21.63
CA LYS A 54 2.38 -0.74 21.37
C LYS A 54 2.22 0.51 20.53
N ASP A 55 3.11 1.49 20.71
CA ASP A 55 3.11 2.73 19.91
C ASP A 55 3.52 2.42 18.48
N CYS A 56 4.50 1.55 18.29
CA CYS A 56 4.91 1.11 16.94
C CYS A 56 3.77 0.43 16.22
N ALA A 57 2.95 -0.36 16.90
CA ALA A 57 1.78 -1.01 16.30
C ALA A 57 0.76 0.02 15.83
N LEU A 58 0.55 1.10 16.59
CA LEU A 58 -0.34 2.20 16.17
C LEU A 58 0.22 2.93 14.96
N VAL A 59 1.52 3.20 14.93
CA VAL A 59 2.19 3.84 13.79
C VAL A 59 2.05 2.95 12.56
N ALA A 60 2.23 1.64 12.71
CA ALA A 60 2.05 0.69 11.61
C ALA A 60 0.62 0.70 11.06
N ARG A 61 -0.38 0.83 11.93
CA ARG A 61 -1.77 0.98 11.47
C ARG A 61 -1.96 2.23 10.62
N GLY A 62 -1.36 3.34 11.04
CA GLY A 62 -1.38 4.58 10.27
C GLY A 62 -0.72 4.42 8.91
N LEU A 63 0.40 3.73 8.84
CA LEU A 63 1.08 3.45 7.58
C LEU A 63 0.24 2.55 6.68
N ARG A 64 -0.41 1.51 7.22
CA ARG A 64 -1.32 0.66 6.43
C ARG A 64 -2.50 1.47 5.88
N GLN A 65 -3.05 2.39 6.66
CA GLN A 65 -4.11 3.28 6.19
C GLN A 65 -3.63 4.17 5.04
N PHE A 66 -2.39 4.66 5.11
CA PHE A 66 -1.79 5.40 4.01
C PHE A 66 -1.71 4.54 2.72
N PHE A 67 -1.25 3.30 2.84
CA PHE A 67 -1.17 2.40 1.69
C PHE A 67 -2.55 2.09 1.12
N LEU A 68 -3.56 1.91 1.97
CA LEU A 68 -4.93 1.70 1.53
C LEU A 68 -5.49 2.92 0.81
N ALA A 69 -5.24 4.11 1.35
CA ALA A 69 -5.65 5.36 0.70
C ALA A 69 -5.02 5.50 -0.67
N TYR A 70 -3.73 5.17 -0.79
CA TYR A 70 -3.03 5.18 -2.07
C TYR A 70 -3.66 4.20 -3.07
N LEU A 71 -3.96 2.98 -2.63
CA LEU A 71 -4.62 1.98 -3.48
C LEU A 71 -5.99 2.46 -3.94
N HIS A 72 -6.81 2.96 -3.01
CA HIS A 72 -8.19 3.38 -3.30
C HIS A 72 -8.27 4.66 -4.13
N SER A 73 -7.24 5.48 -4.10
CA SER A 73 -7.17 6.69 -4.93
C SER A 73 -6.84 6.42 -6.40
N GLY A 74 -6.61 5.15 -6.76
CA GLY A 74 -6.12 4.80 -8.09
C GLY A 74 -4.62 5.03 -8.25
N ARG A 75 -3.88 4.92 -7.15
CA ARG A 75 -2.43 5.08 -7.10
C ARG A 75 -1.99 6.51 -7.40
N ARG A 76 -2.76 7.48 -6.89
CA ARG A 76 -2.45 8.90 -6.95
C ARG A 76 -1.77 9.35 -5.67
N PHE A 77 -1.18 10.53 -5.68
CA PHE A 77 -0.56 11.08 -4.49
C PHE A 77 -1.58 11.18 -3.34
N VAL A 78 -1.14 10.75 -2.16
CA VAL A 78 -1.92 10.83 -0.92
C VAL A 78 -1.01 11.41 0.15
N SER A 79 -1.54 12.32 0.96
CA SER A 79 -0.78 12.93 2.05
C SER A 79 -0.47 11.91 3.14
N MET A 80 0.76 11.96 3.66
CA MET A 80 1.16 11.13 4.79
C MET A 80 0.43 11.57 6.05
N PRO A 81 -0.16 10.64 6.83
CA PRO A 81 -0.95 11.01 8.01
C PRO A 81 -0.12 11.56 9.17
N SER A 82 1.14 11.17 9.29
CA SER A 82 1.99 11.63 10.39
C SER A 82 3.46 11.46 10.07
N GLN A 83 4.30 12.21 10.78
CA GLN A 83 5.76 12.05 10.66
C GLN A 83 6.21 10.67 11.12
N LEU A 84 5.57 10.10 12.16
CA LEU A 84 5.92 8.77 12.64
C LEU A 84 5.62 7.69 11.60
N ALA A 85 4.49 7.80 10.89
CA ALA A 85 4.18 6.88 9.79
C ALA A 85 5.18 7.03 8.65
N ASP A 86 5.59 8.25 8.34
CA ASP A 86 6.62 8.52 7.33
C ASP A 86 7.97 7.90 7.72
N ASP A 87 8.36 8.04 8.98
CA ASP A 87 9.59 7.43 9.50
C ASP A 87 9.55 5.90 9.40
N LEU A 88 8.41 5.30 9.74
CA LEU A 88 8.25 3.85 9.61
C LEU A 88 8.31 3.40 8.15
N TRP A 89 7.67 4.14 7.26
CA TRP A 89 7.71 3.87 5.83
C TRP A 89 9.16 3.95 5.31
N HIS A 90 9.89 4.99 5.72
CA HIS A 90 11.30 5.15 5.35
C HIS A 90 12.12 3.93 5.79
N GLU A 91 11.94 3.47 7.04
CA GLU A 91 12.65 2.28 7.53
C GLU A 91 12.21 1.02 6.79
N PHE A 92 10.93 0.89 6.43
CA PHE A 92 10.44 -0.24 5.66
C PHE A 92 11.10 -0.31 4.27
N ILE A 93 11.24 0.83 3.60
CA ILE A 93 11.86 0.90 2.27
C ILE A 93 13.28 0.36 2.28
N LEU A 94 14.00 0.51 3.39
CA LEU A 94 15.37 0.00 3.53
C LEU A 94 15.44 -1.53 3.47
N TYR A 95 14.34 -2.22 3.74
CA TYR A 95 14.20 -3.66 3.48
C TYR A 95 13.81 -3.83 2.01
N THR A 96 14.75 -3.55 1.12
CA THR A 96 14.46 -3.33 -0.30
C THR A 96 13.74 -4.49 -0.98
N LYS A 97 14.16 -5.73 -0.70
CA LYS A 97 13.49 -6.91 -1.29
C LYS A 97 12.06 -7.08 -0.77
N ALA A 98 11.88 -6.93 0.55
CA ALA A 98 10.56 -7.05 1.17
C ALA A 98 9.64 -5.94 0.70
N TYR A 99 10.15 -4.72 0.61
CA TYR A 99 9.37 -3.58 0.15
C TYR A 99 8.97 -3.71 -1.32
N ASP A 100 9.89 -4.14 -2.19
CA ASP A 100 9.59 -4.36 -3.61
C ASP A 100 8.52 -5.43 -3.78
N ALA A 101 8.64 -6.55 -3.08
CA ALA A 101 7.64 -7.63 -3.10
C ALA A 101 6.28 -7.13 -2.59
N PHE A 102 6.28 -6.36 -1.50
CA PHE A 102 5.07 -5.74 -0.98
C PHE A 102 4.39 -4.86 -2.04
N CYS A 103 5.13 -3.97 -2.66
CA CYS A 103 4.58 -3.05 -3.66
C CYS A 103 3.95 -3.79 -4.84
N LYS A 104 4.60 -4.84 -5.33
CA LYS A 104 4.07 -5.64 -6.43
C LYS A 104 2.75 -6.31 -6.06
N GLN A 105 2.67 -6.87 -4.85
CA GLN A 105 1.45 -7.51 -4.37
C GLN A 105 0.34 -6.51 -4.03
N ALA A 106 0.71 -5.38 -3.44
CA ALA A 106 -0.26 -4.40 -2.98
C ALA A 106 -0.77 -3.49 -4.09
N PHE A 107 0.09 -3.09 -5.02
CA PHE A 107 -0.21 -2.06 -6.00
C PHE A 107 0.03 -2.49 -7.45
N GLY A 108 0.70 -3.61 -7.68
CA GLY A 108 1.12 -4.04 -9.00
C GLY A 108 2.29 -3.23 -9.56
N ARG A 109 2.83 -2.31 -8.79
CA ARG A 109 4.01 -1.50 -9.17
C ARG A 109 4.68 -0.93 -7.93
N PHE A 110 5.93 -0.51 -8.09
CA PHE A 110 6.71 0.09 -7.01
C PHE A 110 6.15 1.46 -6.61
N LEU A 111 5.98 1.67 -5.30
CA LEU A 111 5.61 2.97 -4.76
C LEU A 111 6.86 3.69 -4.25
N HIS A 112 7.24 4.75 -4.95
CA HIS A 112 8.39 5.55 -4.57
C HIS A 112 8.06 6.48 -3.41
N HIS A 113 9.02 6.63 -2.50
CA HIS A 113 8.91 7.59 -1.41
C HIS A 113 9.43 8.94 -1.91
N THR A 114 8.54 9.93 -1.97
CA THR A 114 8.91 11.28 -2.37
C THR A 114 8.98 12.15 -1.11
N PRO A 115 10.12 12.80 -0.82
CA PRO A 115 10.22 13.66 0.34
C PRO A 115 9.19 14.79 0.31
N ALA A 116 8.58 15.06 1.47
CA ALA A 116 7.55 16.09 1.60
C ALA A 116 8.05 17.48 1.20
N VAL A 117 9.32 17.77 1.45
CA VAL A 117 9.95 19.05 1.11
C VAL A 117 9.93 19.30 -0.40
N VAL A 118 10.02 18.26 -1.22
CA VAL A 118 9.94 18.37 -2.67
C VAL A 118 8.52 18.69 -3.11
N LEU A 119 7.53 18.16 -2.40
CA LEU A 119 6.12 18.35 -2.72
C LEU A 119 5.60 19.70 -2.23
N GLY A 120 6.18 20.22 -1.14
CA GLY A 120 5.80 21.48 -0.55
C GLY A 120 6.42 22.69 -1.23
N ALA A 121 7.37 22.48 -2.10
CA ALA A 121 7.98 23.55 -2.87
C ALA A 121 7.14 23.89 -4.10
#